data_fecc66ff8e9a3857243d807ed49ff645
#
_entry.id   fecc66ff8e9a3857243d807ed49ff645
#
_cell.length_a   1.000
_cell.length_b   1.000
_cell.length_c   1.000
_cell.angle_alpha   90.00
_cell.angle_beta   90.00
_cell.angle_gamma   90.00
#
_symmetry.space_group_name_H-M   'P 1'
#
loop_
_entity.id
_entity.type
_entity.pdbx_description
1 polymer ?
#
loop_
_entity_poly.entity_id
_entity_poly.type
_entity_poly.pdbx_seq_one_letter_code
_entity_poly.pdbx_strand_id
1 'polypeptide(L)'
;MEYEITDQRREYLNARGFTILTACPGSGKTTSIVYKLKTLIEECRINNSNGTGVLCMSFTNKACEEISSKYKEMHGRSIDYPNEVRTIDSFITQYVVLRYWYLIEGLSKPIIINEDEILHNLFFHKYNGGEYLPYALREYNDLAHSYKPEKVEYIGHNIFKIENTIVSKDNDIRLFNYCNAILHYRLTHGALKSSDAMLVASNILKKHFVVAQSLANRFPYVILDEAQDTSYHQFEILELLKDAGLSNLELVGDVNQSVYEWRNARPEIFQQYNEKEEWNHLILMENRRSVQRIIDFYSRLKPIGYPNIVSYGVDDANIQIEIIRYDNGQERMAFDRFCEICEGYNLKSRLVLVRGKTDLTKLAAFRTSIKPWKSEIPYRIIDAELLFVQNKIKEALEKMGWICAYLIYGDGHFSEMKNYLKERGNTIEFNIMLLKLLKSMPPLSLSFNRWDESMRLLLRNGLNITEDLDFKFKQRMKGYNMNRLRNQSVDTYFGQVEENVVTAQTIHSAKGASVDAVLLYLHDRSGAQVISFNDLPDNSNGLAEIKEKHRLIYVACSRAKQLLTIAIPSTITENQIRRKLNGLDFHISSRGVQMVLNL
;
A
#
# COMPACT_ATOMS: atom_id res chain seq x y z
N MET A 1 -14.23 -22.21 -7.02
CA MET A 1 -13.68 -22.35 -8.39
C MET A 1 -12.53 -23.33 -8.33
N GLU A 2 -12.58 -24.40 -9.09
CA GLU A 2 -11.50 -25.38 -9.16
C GLU A 2 -10.27 -24.74 -9.83
N TYR A 3 -9.07 -25.02 -9.33
CA TYR A 3 -7.84 -24.44 -9.89
C TYR A 3 -7.49 -25.16 -11.20
N GLU A 4 -7.73 -24.51 -12.30
CA GLU A 4 -7.38 -25.03 -13.61
C GLU A 4 -5.87 -24.94 -13.86
N ILE A 5 -5.24 -26.06 -14.17
CA ILE A 5 -3.80 -26.15 -14.45
C ILE A 5 -3.57 -26.09 -15.96
N THR A 6 -3.28 -24.86 -16.45
CA THR A 6 -2.83 -24.64 -17.83
C THR A 6 -1.36 -24.99 -18.00
N ASP A 7 -0.85 -25.00 -19.24
CA ASP A 7 0.55 -25.33 -19.50
C ASP A 7 1.52 -24.36 -18.79
N GLN A 8 1.27 -23.05 -18.84
CA GLN A 8 2.09 -22.06 -18.12
C GLN A 8 2.10 -22.31 -16.60
N ARG A 9 0.96 -22.66 -16.03
CA ARG A 9 0.87 -23.02 -14.60
C ARG A 9 1.58 -24.32 -14.28
N ARG A 10 1.44 -25.34 -15.16
CA ARG A 10 2.12 -26.64 -14.99
C ARG A 10 3.63 -26.46 -15.00
N GLU A 11 4.16 -25.68 -15.93
CA GLU A 11 5.59 -25.35 -15.98
C GLU A 11 6.05 -24.69 -14.66
N TYR A 12 5.32 -23.69 -14.17
CA TYR A 12 5.64 -23.03 -12.89
C TYR A 12 5.57 -23.99 -11.69
N LEU A 13 4.52 -24.79 -11.59
CA LEU A 13 4.36 -25.73 -10.47
C LEU A 13 5.48 -26.78 -10.42
N ASN A 14 6.00 -27.20 -11.57
CA ASN A 14 7.05 -28.20 -11.70
C ASN A 14 8.46 -27.60 -11.60
N ALA A 15 8.65 -26.31 -11.79
CA ALA A 15 9.95 -25.66 -11.75
C ALA A 15 10.62 -25.82 -10.38
N ARG A 16 11.91 -26.08 -10.39
CA ARG A 16 12.79 -26.13 -9.22
C ARG A 16 14.09 -25.38 -9.55
N GLY A 17 14.90 -25.13 -8.53
CA GLY A 17 16.12 -24.36 -8.67
C GLY A 17 15.85 -22.85 -8.67
N PHE A 18 16.63 -22.11 -9.43
CA PHE A 18 16.47 -20.65 -9.55
C PHE A 18 15.45 -20.35 -10.62
N THR A 19 14.35 -19.71 -10.22
CA THR A 19 13.22 -19.46 -11.12
C THR A 19 12.80 -18.00 -11.04
N ILE A 20 12.63 -17.36 -12.19
CA ILE A 20 11.96 -16.08 -12.31
C ILE A 20 10.62 -16.29 -13.00
N LEU A 21 9.54 -15.80 -12.36
CA LEU A 21 8.19 -15.84 -12.89
C LEU A 21 7.70 -14.44 -13.18
N THR A 22 7.62 -14.09 -14.46
CA THR A 22 6.95 -12.86 -14.90
C THR A 22 5.46 -13.13 -15.05
N ALA A 23 4.65 -12.47 -14.24
CA ALA A 23 3.23 -12.77 -14.14
C ALA A 23 2.36 -11.53 -14.27
N CYS A 24 1.53 -11.45 -15.31
CA CYS A 24 0.67 -10.30 -15.55
C CYS A 24 -0.35 -10.05 -14.42
N PRO A 25 -0.94 -8.83 -14.33
CA PRO A 25 -2.04 -8.57 -13.41
C PRO A 25 -3.19 -9.56 -13.65
N GLY A 26 -3.76 -10.10 -12.57
CA GLY A 26 -4.90 -11.01 -12.70
C GLY A 26 -4.58 -12.43 -13.20
N SER A 27 -3.31 -12.80 -13.39
CA SER A 27 -2.92 -14.16 -13.80
C SER A 27 -3.14 -15.23 -12.73
N GLY A 28 -3.42 -14.81 -11.48
CA GLY A 28 -3.57 -15.73 -10.36
C GLY A 28 -2.24 -16.11 -9.70
N LYS A 29 -1.22 -15.23 -9.72
CA LYS A 29 0.08 -15.41 -9.04
C LYS A 29 -0.07 -16.02 -7.65
N THR A 30 -0.78 -15.34 -6.75
CA THR A 30 -0.99 -15.79 -5.36
C THR A 30 -1.59 -17.18 -5.29
N THR A 31 -2.54 -17.50 -6.18
CA THR A 31 -3.14 -18.85 -6.25
C THR A 31 -2.12 -19.89 -6.66
N SER A 32 -1.32 -19.61 -7.68
CA SER A 32 -0.28 -20.51 -8.16
C SER A 32 0.82 -20.73 -7.11
N ILE A 33 1.23 -19.68 -6.39
CA ILE A 33 2.16 -19.78 -5.26
C ILE A 33 1.58 -20.69 -4.17
N VAL A 34 0.30 -20.53 -3.79
CA VAL A 34 -0.35 -21.34 -2.75
C VAL A 34 -0.41 -22.82 -3.13
N TYR A 35 -0.70 -23.13 -4.39
CA TYR A 35 -0.66 -24.52 -4.88
C TYR A 35 0.75 -25.09 -4.79
N LYS A 36 1.76 -24.35 -5.26
CA LYS A 36 3.16 -24.77 -5.23
C LYS A 36 3.67 -24.95 -3.80
N LEU A 37 3.30 -24.06 -2.89
CA LEU A 37 3.67 -24.15 -1.47
C LEU A 37 3.27 -25.49 -0.85
N LYS A 38 2.08 -26.02 -1.15
CA LYS A 38 1.67 -27.33 -0.64
C LYS A 38 2.63 -28.42 -1.07
N THR A 39 2.95 -28.48 -2.36
CA THR A 39 3.87 -29.47 -2.92
C THR A 39 5.28 -29.33 -2.32
N LEU A 40 5.81 -28.12 -2.23
CA LEU A 40 7.14 -27.86 -1.66
C LEU A 40 7.22 -28.21 -0.17
N ILE A 41 6.16 -27.95 0.60
CA ILE A 41 6.07 -28.32 2.01
C ILE A 41 6.10 -29.86 2.16
N GLU A 42 5.40 -30.59 1.29
CA GLU A 42 5.40 -32.06 1.29
C GLU A 42 6.76 -32.62 0.87
N GLU A 43 7.38 -32.08 -0.17
CA GLU A 43 8.74 -32.42 -0.59
C GLU A 43 9.76 -32.16 0.52
N CYS A 44 9.67 -31.01 1.19
CA CYS A 44 10.56 -30.63 2.27
C CYS A 44 10.48 -31.61 3.45
N ARG A 45 9.27 -32.11 3.77
CA ARG A 45 9.04 -33.11 4.82
C ARG A 45 9.67 -34.48 4.48
N ILE A 46 9.64 -34.85 3.21
CA ILE A 46 10.17 -36.17 2.76
C ILE A 46 11.69 -36.15 2.66
N ASN A 47 12.24 -35.08 2.09
CA ASN A 47 13.65 -35.05 1.64
C ASN A 47 14.60 -34.43 2.67
N ASN A 48 14.09 -33.73 3.70
CA ASN A 48 14.93 -32.95 4.61
C ASN A 48 14.71 -33.33 6.08
N SER A 49 15.71 -33.00 6.91
CA SER A 49 15.67 -33.26 8.34
C SER A 49 14.58 -32.43 9.07
N ASN A 50 14.16 -32.91 10.25
CA ASN A 50 13.28 -32.17 11.15
C ASN A 50 13.83 -30.76 11.42
N GLY A 51 13.04 -29.74 11.09
CA GLY A 51 13.42 -28.34 11.30
C GLY A 51 13.68 -27.54 10.03
N THR A 52 13.80 -28.17 8.85
CA THR A 52 13.83 -27.46 7.57
C THR A 52 12.42 -27.14 7.09
N GLY A 53 12.24 -26.05 6.35
CA GLY A 53 10.94 -25.62 5.86
C GLY A 53 11.01 -24.74 4.62
N VAL A 54 9.85 -24.42 4.10
CA VAL A 54 9.66 -23.49 2.97
C VAL A 54 9.47 -22.09 3.52
N LEU A 55 10.15 -21.12 2.94
CA LEU A 55 9.98 -19.69 3.22
C LEU A 55 9.30 -19.01 2.04
N CYS A 56 8.09 -18.48 2.28
CA CYS A 56 7.41 -17.62 1.32
C CYS A 56 7.43 -16.18 1.84
N MET A 57 7.99 -15.28 1.07
CA MET A 57 8.10 -13.87 1.43
C MET A 57 7.29 -13.00 0.49
N SER A 58 6.83 -11.87 0.99
CA SER A 58 6.24 -10.80 0.17
C SER A 58 6.63 -9.43 0.71
N PHE A 59 6.25 -8.37 0.00
CA PHE A 59 6.59 -7.00 0.39
C PHE A 59 5.71 -6.43 1.51
N THR A 60 4.45 -6.89 1.63
CA THR A 60 3.47 -6.34 2.59
C THR A 60 2.87 -7.41 3.49
N ASN A 61 2.51 -7.03 4.73
CA ASN A 61 1.77 -7.91 5.64
C ASN A 61 0.45 -8.39 5.03
N LYS A 62 -0.27 -7.52 4.33
CA LYS A 62 -1.53 -7.85 3.65
C LYS A 62 -1.35 -8.98 2.62
N ALA A 63 -0.27 -8.95 1.83
CA ALA A 63 0.03 -10.01 0.88
C ALA A 63 0.37 -11.34 1.58
N CYS A 64 1.11 -11.29 2.68
CA CYS A 64 1.39 -12.47 3.49
C CYS A 64 0.13 -13.07 4.13
N GLU A 65 -0.76 -12.21 4.63
CA GLU A 65 -2.07 -12.62 5.17
C GLU A 65 -2.96 -13.23 4.07
N GLU A 66 -2.96 -12.67 2.86
CA GLU A 66 -3.68 -13.20 1.70
C GLU A 66 -3.20 -14.61 1.32
N ILE A 67 -1.86 -14.80 1.22
CA ILE A 67 -1.26 -16.12 0.94
C ILE A 67 -1.65 -17.12 2.02
N SER A 68 -1.52 -16.75 3.29
CA SER A 68 -1.81 -17.63 4.43
C SER A 68 -3.29 -18.00 4.52
N SER A 69 -4.19 -17.03 4.33
CA SER A 69 -5.64 -17.23 4.35
C SER A 69 -6.08 -18.12 3.19
N LYS A 70 -5.57 -17.86 2.00
CA LYS A 70 -5.86 -18.64 0.79
C LYS A 70 -5.31 -20.05 0.89
N TYR A 71 -4.13 -20.24 1.47
CA TYR A 71 -3.59 -21.58 1.75
C TYR A 71 -4.52 -22.37 2.68
N LYS A 72 -5.01 -21.74 3.76
CA LYS A 72 -5.96 -22.35 4.69
C LYS A 72 -7.28 -22.68 4.02
N GLU A 73 -7.81 -21.79 3.21
CA GLU A 73 -9.05 -22.00 2.45
C GLU A 73 -8.94 -23.19 1.49
N MET A 74 -7.84 -23.27 0.73
CA MET A 74 -7.65 -24.27 -0.32
C MET A 74 -7.23 -25.64 0.21
N HIS A 75 -6.53 -25.72 1.33
CA HIS A 75 -5.94 -26.95 1.85
C HIS A 75 -6.48 -27.36 3.22
N GLY A 76 -7.43 -26.61 3.79
CA GLY A 76 -8.09 -26.93 5.07
C GLY A 76 -7.20 -26.83 6.31
N ARG A 77 -5.94 -26.37 6.17
CA ARG A 77 -4.96 -26.26 7.25
C ARG A 77 -4.10 -25.01 7.10
N SER A 78 -3.61 -24.47 8.22
CA SER A 78 -2.64 -23.38 8.22
C SER A 78 -1.25 -23.86 7.81
N ILE A 79 -0.40 -22.89 7.43
CA ILE A 79 1.03 -23.15 7.22
C ILE A 79 1.68 -23.17 8.61
N ASP A 80 2.22 -24.32 8.99
CA ASP A 80 2.78 -24.55 10.31
C ASP A 80 4.32 -24.56 10.27
N TYR A 81 4.93 -24.32 11.46
CA TYR A 81 6.36 -24.56 11.65
C TYR A 81 6.75 -25.97 11.12
N PRO A 82 7.84 -26.11 10.39
CA PRO A 82 8.95 -25.17 10.17
C PRO A 82 8.78 -24.20 8.98
N ASN A 83 7.65 -24.20 8.29
CA ASN A 83 7.41 -23.35 7.14
C ASN A 83 6.95 -21.96 7.58
N GLU A 84 7.23 -20.93 6.79
CA GLU A 84 6.91 -19.55 7.13
C GLU A 84 6.39 -18.74 5.95
N VAL A 85 5.40 -17.88 6.23
CA VAL A 85 4.95 -16.81 5.33
C VAL A 85 5.10 -15.49 6.07
N ARG A 86 5.93 -14.58 5.56
CA ARG A 86 6.21 -13.28 6.20
C ARG A 86 6.73 -12.23 5.24
N THR A 87 6.84 -10.98 5.69
CA THR A 87 7.49 -9.97 4.86
C THR A 87 9.01 -10.18 4.83
N ILE A 88 9.64 -9.81 3.70
CA ILE A 88 11.10 -9.90 3.56
C ILE A 88 11.82 -9.11 4.66
N ASP A 89 11.33 -7.91 5.00
CA ASP A 89 11.89 -7.10 6.09
C ASP A 89 11.79 -7.80 7.45
N SER A 90 10.64 -8.40 7.74
CA SER A 90 10.42 -9.14 8.99
C SER A 90 11.34 -10.36 9.08
N PHE A 91 11.49 -11.11 7.98
CA PHE A 91 12.41 -12.25 7.93
C PHE A 91 13.85 -11.81 8.21
N ILE A 92 14.36 -10.86 7.46
CA ILE A 92 15.74 -10.38 7.58
C ILE A 92 16.00 -9.83 8.99
N THR A 93 15.07 -9.00 9.50
CA THR A 93 15.20 -8.42 10.83
C THR A 93 15.24 -9.49 11.93
N GLN A 94 14.31 -10.45 11.91
CA GLN A 94 14.20 -11.44 12.98
C GLN A 94 15.26 -12.54 12.90
N TYR A 95 15.59 -13.01 11.70
CA TYR A 95 16.49 -14.15 11.52
C TYR A 95 17.96 -13.77 11.41
N VAL A 96 18.26 -12.52 11.03
CA VAL A 96 19.63 -12.05 10.87
C VAL A 96 19.95 -10.97 11.91
N VAL A 97 19.29 -9.81 11.83
CA VAL A 97 19.69 -8.63 12.62
C VAL A 97 19.54 -8.88 14.12
N LEU A 98 18.33 -9.23 14.58
CA LEU A 98 18.05 -9.38 16.03
C LEU A 98 18.73 -10.63 16.65
N ARG A 99 19.13 -11.58 15.83
CA ARG A 99 19.85 -12.78 16.30
C ARG A 99 21.36 -12.60 16.39
N TYR A 100 21.95 -11.88 15.43
CA TYR A 100 23.39 -11.85 15.21
C TYR A 100 23.98 -10.43 15.28
N TRP A 101 23.24 -9.44 15.79
CA TRP A 101 23.70 -8.04 15.87
C TRP A 101 25.06 -7.90 16.58
N TYR A 102 25.31 -8.73 17.59
CA TYR A 102 26.56 -8.74 18.39
C TYR A 102 27.80 -9.12 17.58
N LEU A 103 27.64 -9.63 16.37
CA LEU A 103 28.75 -9.91 15.45
C LEU A 103 29.24 -8.64 14.72
N ILE A 104 28.53 -7.53 14.85
CA ILE A 104 28.94 -6.24 14.27
C ILE A 104 29.55 -5.38 15.38
N GLU A 105 30.86 -5.11 15.24
CA GLU A 105 31.57 -4.24 16.16
C GLU A 105 30.98 -2.84 16.18
N GLY A 106 30.79 -2.26 17.35
CA GLY A 106 30.24 -0.90 17.54
C GLY A 106 28.72 -0.80 17.39
N LEU A 107 28.01 -1.89 17.06
CA LEU A 107 26.54 -1.91 17.01
C LEU A 107 25.98 -2.18 18.42
N SER A 108 25.11 -1.31 18.92
CA SER A 108 24.32 -1.58 20.13
C SER A 108 23.12 -2.48 19.81
N LYS A 109 22.55 -3.13 20.85
CA LYS A 109 21.35 -3.99 20.69
C LYS A 109 20.26 -3.25 19.91
N PRO A 110 19.86 -3.74 18.72
CA PRO A 110 19.01 -2.97 17.82
C PRO A 110 17.53 -2.99 18.22
N ILE A 111 16.92 -1.85 18.02
CA ILE A 111 15.45 -1.64 18.04
C ILE A 111 15.10 -1.01 16.69
N ILE A 112 14.10 -1.56 16.02
CA ILE A 112 13.64 -1.01 14.74
C ILE A 112 12.65 0.11 15.00
N ILE A 113 13.00 1.30 14.50
CA ILE A 113 12.24 2.54 14.69
C ILE A 113 11.98 3.17 13.30
N ASN A 114 10.72 3.21 12.90
CA ASN A 114 10.31 3.83 11.63
C ASN A 114 9.53 5.13 11.85
N GLU A 115 9.20 5.46 13.08
CA GLU A 115 8.48 6.68 13.44
C GLU A 115 9.45 7.85 13.55
N ASP A 116 9.24 8.85 12.70
CA ASP A 116 10.10 10.04 12.63
C ASP A 116 10.19 10.80 13.95
N GLU A 117 9.10 10.88 14.73
CA GLU A 117 9.08 11.57 16.03
C GLU A 117 10.01 10.91 17.06
N ILE A 118 10.07 9.57 17.08
CA ILE A 118 10.96 8.86 18.00
C ILE A 118 12.41 9.07 17.57
N LEU A 119 12.70 9.01 16.28
CA LEU A 119 14.02 9.29 15.73
C LEU A 119 14.41 10.75 15.94
N HIS A 120 13.48 11.69 15.78
CA HIS A 120 13.72 13.11 16.06
C HIS A 120 14.19 13.31 17.51
N ASN A 121 13.51 12.72 18.47
CA ASN A 121 13.88 12.80 19.89
C ASN A 121 15.24 12.14 20.21
N LEU A 122 15.70 11.20 19.40
CA LEU A 122 17.05 10.64 19.51
C LEU A 122 18.11 11.67 19.09
N PHE A 123 17.82 12.50 18.08
CA PHE A 123 18.77 13.42 17.49
C PHE A 123 18.74 14.82 18.12
N PHE A 124 17.61 15.25 18.69
CA PHE A 124 17.48 16.60 19.18
C PHE A 124 17.30 16.68 20.69
N HIS A 125 18.18 17.48 21.32
CA HIS A 125 18.06 17.83 22.72
C HIS A 125 17.61 19.28 22.86
N LYS A 126 16.60 19.54 23.69
CA LYS A 126 16.08 20.88 23.97
C LYS A 126 16.98 21.57 24.99
N TYR A 127 17.54 22.73 24.64
CA TYR A 127 18.31 23.56 25.54
C TYR A 127 18.04 25.05 25.24
N ASN A 128 17.74 25.84 26.28
CA ASN A 128 17.44 27.27 26.19
C ASN A 128 16.44 27.67 25.08
N GLY A 129 15.40 26.86 24.86
CA GLY A 129 14.36 27.11 23.85
C GLY A 129 14.77 26.77 22.41
N GLY A 130 15.96 26.21 22.19
CA GLY A 130 16.41 25.70 20.89
C GLY A 130 16.56 24.19 20.91
N GLU A 131 16.58 23.60 19.71
CA GLU A 131 16.84 22.17 19.49
C GLU A 131 18.25 22.02 18.86
N TYR A 132 19.07 21.15 19.44
CA TYR A 132 20.47 20.97 19.03
C TYR A 132 20.78 19.50 18.88
N LEU A 133 21.61 19.17 17.88
CA LEU A 133 22.16 17.82 17.71
C LEU A 133 23.05 17.43 18.91
N PRO A 134 23.21 16.12 19.19
CA PRO A 134 24.15 15.63 20.17
C PRO A 134 25.57 16.12 19.92
N TYR A 135 26.39 16.14 20.96
CA TYR A 135 27.78 16.62 20.87
C TYR A 135 28.56 16.01 19.70
N ALA A 136 28.39 14.70 19.47
CA ALA A 136 29.05 13.97 18.38
C ALA A 136 28.65 14.43 16.96
N LEU A 137 27.53 15.13 16.82
CA LEU A 137 26.97 15.57 15.52
C LEU A 137 26.88 17.08 15.39
N ARG A 138 27.37 17.84 16.40
CA ARG A 138 27.16 19.30 16.48
C ARG A 138 27.78 20.11 15.31
N GLU A 139 28.81 19.58 14.64
CA GLU A 139 29.40 20.21 13.45
C GLU A 139 28.42 20.30 12.26
N TYR A 140 27.32 19.55 12.31
CA TYR A 140 26.27 19.50 11.29
C TYR A 140 24.98 20.23 11.70
N ASN A 141 24.97 21.02 12.77
CA ASN A 141 23.76 21.71 13.22
C ASN A 141 23.12 22.58 12.14
N ASP A 142 23.94 23.24 11.31
CA ASP A 142 23.47 24.05 10.18
C ASP A 142 22.75 23.21 9.12
N LEU A 143 23.21 21.98 8.85
CA LEU A 143 22.58 21.06 7.90
C LEU A 143 21.30 20.45 8.46
N ALA A 144 21.25 20.14 9.77
CA ALA A 144 20.10 19.49 10.40
C ALA A 144 18.80 20.31 10.37
N HIS A 145 18.89 21.64 10.25
CA HIS A 145 17.72 22.50 10.07
C HIS A 145 17.08 22.36 8.68
N SER A 146 17.91 22.16 7.65
CA SER A 146 17.46 21.99 6.26
C SER A 146 17.23 20.54 5.88
N TYR A 147 18.00 19.63 6.44
CA TYR A 147 18.01 18.20 6.16
C TYR A 147 17.80 17.40 7.45
N LYS A 148 16.56 17.08 7.73
CA LYS A 148 16.16 16.42 8.98
C LYS A 148 16.84 15.06 9.15
N PRO A 149 17.56 14.80 10.27
CA PRO A 149 18.31 13.56 10.48
C PRO A 149 17.42 12.30 10.47
N GLU A 150 16.19 12.39 10.95
CA GLU A 150 15.20 11.30 10.91
C GLU A 150 14.78 10.92 9.48
N LYS A 151 15.03 11.79 8.48
CA LYS A 151 14.73 11.53 7.07
C LYS A 151 15.88 10.93 6.29
N VAL A 152 17.07 10.82 6.90
CA VAL A 152 18.24 10.20 6.25
C VAL A 152 17.99 8.71 6.07
N GLU A 153 18.12 8.22 4.84
CA GLU A 153 18.02 6.81 4.47
C GLU A 153 19.23 6.38 3.64
N TYR A 154 19.85 5.27 4.02
CA TYR A 154 20.89 4.63 3.21
C TYR A 154 20.23 3.73 2.17
N ILE A 155 20.59 3.90 0.89
CA ILE A 155 19.95 3.18 -0.22
C ILE A 155 20.90 2.25 -0.99
N GLY A 156 22.12 2.10 -0.52
CA GLY A 156 23.14 1.23 -1.12
C GLY A 156 24.23 2.00 -1.89
N HIS A 157 25.34 1.34 -2.21
CA HIS A 157 26.46 1.89 -3.00
C HIS A 157 26.99 3.23 -2.51
N ASN A 158 27.04 3.46 -1.20
CA ASN A 158 27.41 4.75 -0.60
C ASN A 158 26.53 5.92 -1.08
N ILE A 159 25.27 5.65 -1.30
CA ILE A 159 24.27 6.66 -1.66
C ILE A 159 23.26 6.77 -0.53
N PHE A 160 22.90 8.00 -0.20
CA PHE A 160 21.85 8.33 0.74
C PHE A 160 20.68 9.02 0.03
N LYS A 161 19.53 8.98 0.66
CA LYS A 161 18.35 9.74 0.29
C LYS A 161 17.89 10.53 1.49
N ILE A 162 17.59 11.82 1.29
CA ILE A 162 16.92 12.66 2.27
C ILE A 162 15.72 13.28 1.57
N GLU A 163 14.53 12.90 1.98
CA GLU A 163 13.27 13.28 1.31
C GLU A 163 13.31 12.99 -0.21
N ASN A 164 13.50 14.03 -1.04
CA ASN A 164 13.59 13.91 -2.49
C ASN A 164 15.02 14.10 -3.04
N THR A 165 16.01 14.28 -2.16
CA THR A 165 17.40 14.54 -2.54
C THR A 165 18.21 13.26 -2.47
N ILE A 166 18.87 12.92 -3.57
CA ILE A 166 19.86 11.84 -3.63
C ILE A 166 21.25 12.42 -3.34
N VAL A 167 21.95 11.83 -2.39
CA VAL A 167 23.23 12.31 -1.86
C VAL A 167 24.29 11.24 -2.07
N SER A 168 25.36 11.61 -2.76
CA SER A 168 26.56 10.78 -2.92
C SER A 168 27.82 11.62 -2.61
N LYS A 169 28.94 10.93 -2.45
CA LYS A 169 30.23 11.60 -2.21
C LYS A 169 30.62 12.52 -3.37
N ASP A 170 30.20 12.18 -4.60
CA ASP A 170 30.59 12.89 -5.82
C ASP A 170 29.74 14.15 -6.05
N ASN A 171 28.50 14.19 -5.56
CA ASN A 171 27.63 15.34 -5.77
C ASN A 171 27.63 16.34 -4.60
N ASP A 172 27.77 15.90 -3.35
CA ASP A 172 27.88 16.75 -2.17
C ASP A 172 28.61 16.03 -1.03
N ILE A 173 29.91 16.23 -0.91
CA ILE A 173 30.77 15.58 0.09
C ILE A 173 30.36 15.93 1.52
N ARG A 174 29.96 17.20 1.79
CA ARG A 174 29.60 17.65 3.15
C ARG A 174 28.28 17.04 3.59
N LEU A 175 27.28 17.06 2.71
CA LEU A 175 25.97 16.45 2.98
C LEU A 175 26.10 14.92 3.06
N PHE A 176 26.98 14.30 2.26
CA PHE A 176 27.31 12.88 2.35
C PHE A 176 27.90 12.54 3.73
N ASN A 177 28.87 13.31 4.21
CA ASN A 177 29.48 13.10 5.52
C ASN A 177 28.45 13.24 6.65
N TYR A 178 27.56 14.22 6.55
CA TYR A 178 26.43 14.38 7.46
C TYR A 178 25.54 13.12 7.49
N CYS A 179 25.10 12.64 6.33
CA CYS A 179 24.27 11.44 6.24
C CYS A 179 24.96 10.22 6.86
N ASN A 180 26.26 10.07 6.59
CA ASN A 180 27.05 8.98 7.12
C ASN A 180 27.20 9.06 8.65
N ALA A 181 27.42 10.27 9.20
CA ALA A 181 27.45 10.49 10.63
C ALA A 181 26.10 10.18 11.33
N ILE A 182 24.99 10.56 10.70
CA ILE A 182 23.63 10.21 11.17
C ILE A 182 23.43 8.70 11.19
N LEU A 183 23.78 8.00 10.10
CA LEU A 183 23.69 6.52 10.06
C LEU A 183 24.55 5.90 11.15
N HIS A 184 25.82 6.32 11.29
CA HIS A 184 26.73 5.81 12.32
C HIS A 184 26.18 6.04 13.73
N TYR A 185 25.60 7.20 13.99
CA TYR A 185 24.97 7.52 15.27
C TYR A 185 23.80 6.58 15.58
N ARG A 186 22.92 6.30 14.60
CA ARG A 186 21.83 5.32 14.77
C ARG A 186 22.36 3.93 15.08
N LEU A 187 23.36 3.47 14.33
CA LEU A 187 23.96 2.15 14.53
C LEU A 187 24.57 2.01 15.94
N THR A 188 25.35 2.98 16.38
CA THR A 188 25.99 2.94 17.72
C THR A 188 25.00 3.02 18.88
N HIS A 189 23.82 3.64 18.67
CA HIS A 189 22.76 3.72 19.67
C HIS A 189 21.70 2.60 19.50
N GLY A 190 21.86 1.70 18.53
CA GLY A 190 20.93 0.61 18.26
C GLY A 190 19.54 1.06 17.76
N ALA A 191 19.40 2.30 17.32
CA ALA A 191 18.13 2.86 16.84
C ALA A 191 18.06 2.77 15.30
N LEU A 192 17.68 1.62 14.77
CA LEU A 192 17.73 1.32 13.33
C LEU A 192 16.41 1.63 12.63
N LYS A 193 16.49 2.25 11.45
CA LYS A 193 15.40 2.20 10.46
C LYS A 193 15.37 0.82 9.78
N SER A 194 14.27 0.47 9.13
CA SER A 194 14.20 -0.77 8.34
C SER A 194 15.30 -0.84 7.28
N SER A 195 15.65 0.29 6.62
CA SER A 195 16.75 0.35 5.66
C SER A 195 18.12 0.08 6.30
N ASP A 196 18.36 0.57 7.53
CA ASP A 196 19.60 0.32 8.26
C ASP A 196 19.70 -1.17 8.65
N ALA A 197 18.57 -1.79 9.00
CA ALA A 197 18.53 -3.22 9.31
C ALA A 197 18.95 -4.08 8.12
N MET A 198 18.56 -3.70 6.88
CA MET A 198 18.97 -4.40 5.67
C MET A 198 20.49 -4.29 5.44
N LEU A 199 21.07 -3.09 5.65
CA LEU A 199 22.52 -2.89 5.59
C LEU A 199 23.26 -3.75 6.65
N VAL A 200 22.79 -3.73 7.89
CA VAL A 200 23.37 -4.54 8.99
C VAL A 200 23.31 -6.02 8.65
N ALA A 201 22.17 -6.52 8.14
CA ALA A 201 22.01 -7.91 7.75
C ALA A 201 22.97 -8.31 6.62
N SER A 202 23.08 -7.50 5.56
CA SER A 202 24.04 -7.74 4.48
C SER A 202 25.47 -7.83 5.02
N ASN A 203 25.87 -6.93 5.92
CA ASN A 203 27.19 -6.95 6.54
C ASN A 203 27.42 -8.19 7.41
N ILE A 204 26.42 -8.65 8.18
CA ILE A 204 26.51 -9.90 8.96
C ILE A 204 26.74 -11.08 8.04
N LEU A 205 25.92 -11.22 6.99
CA LEU A 205 25.99 -12.37 6.08
C LEU A 205 27.29 -12.40 5.28
N LYS A 206 27.83 -11.24 4.87
CA LYS A 206 29.13 -11.14 4.18
C LYS A 206 30.30 -11.54 5.08
N LYS A 207 30.30 -11.08 6.34
CA LYS A 207 31.41 -11.35 7.28
C LYS A 207 31.32 -12.73 7.91
N HIS A 208 30.12 -13.29 8.05
CA HIS A 208 29.84 -14.51 8.76
C HIS A 208 29.05 -15.48 7.88
N PHE A 209 29.72 -16.05 6.89
CA PHE A 209 29.16 -16.97 5.88
C PHE A 209 28.36 -18.14 6.50
N VAL A 210 28.77 -18.63 7.67
CA VAL A 210 28.06 -19.70 8.39
C VAL A 210 26.61 -19.31 8.74
N VAL A 211 26.33 -18.02 8.97
CA VAL A 211 24.97 -17.55 9.21
C VAL A 211 24.11 -17.70 7.94
N ALA A 212 24.64 -17.28 6.79
CA ALA A 212 23.98 -17.44 5.50
C ALA A 212 23.73 -18.93 5.19
N GLN A 213 24.73 -19.78 5.40
CA GLN A 213 24.64 -21.23 5.19
C GLN A 213 23.59 -21.89 6.11
N SER A 214 23.53 -21.47 7.37
CA SER A 214 22.51 -21.96 8.31
C SER A 214 21.10 -21.60 7.88
N LEU A 215 20.90 -20.41 7.31
CA LEU A 215 19.60 -19.97 6.78
C LEU A 215 19.24 -20.71 5.49
N ALA A 216 20.19 -20.89 4.57
CA ALA A 216 20.00 -21.67 3.34
C ALA A 216 19.61 -23.13 3.64
N ASN A 217 20.27 -23.75 4.63
CA ASN A 217 19.93 -25.09 5.09
C ASN A 217 18.56 -25.14 5.80
N ARG A 218 18.21 -24.10 6.55
CA ARG A 218 16.94 -23.99 7.27
C ARG A 218 15.76 -23.82 6.31
N PHE A 219 15.95 -23.09 5.21
CA PHE A 219 14.95 -22.80 4.20
C PHE A 219 15.48 -23.13 2.80
N PRO A 220 15.54 -24.44 2.42
CA PRO A 220 16.04 -24.85 1.11
C PRO A 220 15.15 -24.41 -0.06
N TYR A 221 13.92 -23.97 0.22
CA TYR A 221 12.97 -23.39 -0.74
C TYR A 221 12.56 -22.01 -0.29
N VAL A 222 12.86 -21.01 -1.10
CA VAL A 222 12.49 -19.60 -0.88
C VAL A 222 11.67 -19.09 -2.05
N ILE A 223 10.50 -18.55 -1.79
CA ILE A 223 9.66 -17.85 -2.75
C ILE A 223 9.57 -16.39 -2.32
N LEU A 224 9.84 -15.45 -3.22
CA LEU A 224 9.63 -14.03 -3.04
C LEU A 224 8.55 -13.53 -4.00
N ASP A 225 7.36 -13.24 -3.48
CA ASP A 225 6.28 -12.61 -4.23
C ASP A 225 6.46 -11.08 -4.27
N GLU A 226 5.97 -10.42 -5.32
CA GLU A 226 6.14 -9.00 -5.60
C GLU A 226 7.63 -8.58 -5.68
N ALA A 227 8.47 -9.45 -6.26
CA ALA A 227 9.93 -9.28 -6.31
C ALA A 227 10.38 -7.97 -6.98
N GLN A 228 9.57 -7.36 -7.85
CA GLN A 228 9.84 -6.06 -8.47
C GLN A 228 9.86 -4.88 -7.48
N ASP A 229 9.35 -5.07 -6.25
CA ASP A 229 9.36 -4.04 -5.21
C ASP A 229 10.54 -4.19 -4.23
N THR A 230 11.45 -5.11 -4.49
CA THR A 230 12.60 -5.44 -3.64
C THR A 230 13.71 -4.39 -3.77
N SER A 231 14.32 -4.03 -2.64
CA SER A 231 15.44 -3.08 -2.58
C SER A 231 16.78 -3.75 -2.92
N TYR A 232 17.81 -2.90 -3.18
CA TYR A 232 19.18 -3.36 -3.46
C TYR A 232 19.70 -4.33 -2.40
N HIS A 233 19.65 -3.95 -1.12
CA HIS A 233 20.18 -4.83 -0.05
C HIS A 233 19.39 -6.11 0.14
N GLN A 234 18.08 -6.10 -0.11
CA GLN A 234 17.30 -7.32 -0.06
C GLN A 234 17.70 -8.31 -1.16
N PHE A 235 17.94 -7.82 -2.40
CA PHE A 235 18.50 -8.65 -3.48
C PHE A 235 19.90 -9.14 -3.13
N GLU A 236 20.76 -8.28 -2.59
CA GLU A 236 22.10 -8.65 -2.14
C GLU A 236 22.05 -9.77 -1.08
N ILE A 237 21.12 -9.70 -0.14
CA ILE A 237 20.91 -10.76 0.87
C ILE A 237 20.47 -12.07 0.21
N LEU A 238 19.58 -12.03 -0.79
CA LEU A 238 19.17 -13.23 -1.52
C LEU A 238 20.32 -13.87 -2.29
N GLU A 239 21.19 -13.08 -2.93
CA GLU A 239 22.40 -13.60 -3.58
C GLU A 239 23.37 -14.22 -2.56
N LEU A 240 23.55 -13.59 -1.40
CA LEU A 240 24.39 -14.17 -0.32
C LEU A 240 23.85 -15.52 0.19
N LEU A 241 22.52 -15.68 0.26
CA LEU A 241 21.92 -16.98 0.60
C LEU A 241 22.11 -18.00 -0.53
N LYS A 242 22.00 -17.58 -1.81
CA LYS A 242 22.27 -18.42 -2.97
C LYS A 242 23.73 -18.92 -2.95
N ASP A 243 24.69 -18.01 -2.76
CA ASP A 243 26.12 -18.35 -2.67
C ASP A 243 26.42 -19.27 -1.48
N ALA A 244 25.61 -19.20 -0.41
CA ALA A 244 25.73 -20.05 0.76
C ALA A 244 25.05 -21.43 0.63
N GLY A 245 24.55 -21.77 -0.57
CA GLY A 245 24.01 -23.10 -0.88
C GLY A 245 22.47 -23.18 -0.87
N LEU A 246 21.77 -22.04 -0.93
CA LEU A 246 20.32 -22.07 -1.17
C LEU A 246 20.06 -22.72 -2.53
N SER A 247 19.30 -23.81 -2.53
CA SER A 247 19.09 -24.63 -3.73
C SER A 247 17.90 -24.21 -4.58
N ASN A 248 16.88 -23.54 -3.98
CA ASN A 248 15.69 -23.11 -4.70
C ASN A 248 15.32 -21.69 -4.29
N LEU A 249 15.35 -20.76 -5.25
CA LEU A 249 14.94 -19.38 -5.07
C LEU A 249 14.02 -18.99 -6.23
N GLU A 250 12.81 -18.59 -5.90
CA GLU A 250 11.82 -18.15 -6.86
C GLU A 250 11.53 -16.66 -6.67
N LEU A 251 11.72 -15.88 -7.72
CA LEU A 251 11.38 -14.47 -7.79
C LEU A 251 10.12 -14.32 -8.63
N VAL A 252 9.01 -13.97 -8.01
CA VAL A 252 7.71 -13.83 -8.66
C VAL A 252 7.31 -12.37 -8.72
N GLY A 253 7.00 -11.85 -9.90
CA GLY A 253 6.67 -10.43 -10.01
C GLY A 253 6.21 -9.97 -11.38
N ASP A 254 5.97 -8.66 -11.47
CA ASP A 254 5.67 -7.94 -12.70
C ASP A 254 6.35 -6.56 -12.66
N VAL A 255 7.37 -6.34 -13.46
CA VAL A 255 8.10 -5.07 -13.51
C VAL A 255 7.18 -3.87 -13.77
N ASN A 256 6.08 -4.08 -14.51
CA ASN A 256 5.10 -3.02 -14.81
C ASN A 256 4.21 -2.66 -13.62
N GLN A 257 4.22 -3.46 -12.55
CA GLN A 257 3.52 -3.18 -11.29
C GLN A 257 4.42 -2.61 -10.20
N SER A 258 5.68 -2.28 -10.47
CA SER A 258 6.55 -1.61 -9.53
C SER A 258 6.17 -0.14 -9.39
N VAL A 259 5.62 0.23 -8.23
CA VAL A 259 5.16 1.59 -7.91
C VAL A 259 5.73 2.09 -6.59
N TYR A 260 6.70 1.37 -6.00
CA TYR A 260 7.32 1.69 -4.72
C TYR A 260 8.79 2.16 -4.85
N GLU A 261 9.18 2.76 -5.99
CA GLU A 261 10.52 3.34 -6.17
C GLU A 261 10.87 4.38 -5.09
N TRP A 262 9.86 5.09 -4.60
CA TRP A 262 10.03 6.00 -3.47
C TRP A 262 10.40 5.31 -2.15
N ARG A 263 10.18 3.97 -2.03
CA ARG A 263 10.66 3.08 -0.94
C ARG A 263 11.93 2.33 -1.31
N ASN A 264 12.70 2.82 -2.26
CA ASN A 264 13.96 2.23 -2.72
C ASN A 264 13.81 0.87 -3.43
N ALA A 265 12.64 0.56 -3.99
CA ALA A 265 12.47 -0.57 -4.90
C ALA A 265 13.37 -0.42 -6.13
N ARG A 266 13.92 -1.55 -6.59
CA ARG A 266 14.85 -1.62 -7.72
C ARG A 266 14.33 -2.60 -8.78
N PRO A 267 13.27 -2.22 -9.54
CA PRO A 267 12.70 -3.08 -10.57
C PRO A 267 13.70 -3.46 -11.66
N GLU A 268 14.73 -2.62 -11.89
CA GLU A 268 15.81 -2.91 -12.82
C GLU A 268 16.63 -4.13 -12.41
N ILE A 269 16.83 -4.37 -11.10
CA ILE A 269 17.54 -5.58 -10.63
C ILE A 269 16.69 -6.82 -10.90
N PHE A 270 15.37 -6.76 -10.60
CA PHE A 270 14.47 -7.87 -10.94
C PHE A 270 14.48 -8.16 -12.43
N GLN A 271 14.53 -7.13 -13.29
CA GLN A 271 14.62 -7.30 -14.74
C GLN A 271 15.92 -7.96 -15.18
N GLN A 272 17.06 -7.63 -14.54
CA GLN A 272 18.38 -8.24 -14.85
C GLN A 272 18.39 -9.76 -14.62
N TYR A 273 17.57 -10.29 -13.70
CA TYR A 273 17.45 -11.74 -13.52
C TYR A 273 16.84 -12.44 -14.73
N ASN A 274 16.05 -11.75 -15.56
CA ASN A 274 15.56 -12.30 -16.83
C ASN A 274 16.66 -12.47 -17.90
N GLU A 275 17.87 -11.98 -17.64
CA GLU A 275 19.02 -12.07 -18.54
C GLU A 275 20.03 -13.13 -18.08
N LYS A 276 19.82 -13.74 -16.89
CA LYS A 276 20.72 -14.72 -16.31
C LYS A 276 20.37 -16.13 -16.82
N GLU A 277 21.27 -16.76 -17.57
CA GLU A 277 21.07 -18.08 -18.20
C GLU A 277 20.83 -19.22 -17.19
N GLU A 278 21.37 -19.09 -15.96
CA GLU A 278 21.20 -20.11 -14.91
C GLU A 278 19.80 -20.10 -14.26
N TRP A 279 18.91 -19.15 -14.65
CA TRP A 279 17.56 -19.05 -14.13
C TRP A 279 16.53 -19.63 -15.10
N ASN A 280 15.51 -20.33 -14.56
CA ASN A 280 14.34 -20.73 -15.33
C ASN A 280 13.45 -19.51 -15.56
N HIS A 281 13.22 -19.14 -16.80
CA HIS A 281 12.39 -17.98 -17.17
C HIS A 281 10.98 -18.45 -17.52
N LEU A 282 10.04 -18.18 -16.64
CA LEU A 282 8.65 -18.59 -16.77
C LEU A 282 7.71 -17.39 -16.85
N ILE A 283 6.57 -17.59 -17.47
CA ILE A 283 5.55 -16.55 -17.65
C ILE A 283 4.17 -17.05 -17.21
N LEU A 284 3.35 -16.12 -16.68
CA LEU A 284 1.91 -16.30 -16.49
C LEU A 284 1.20 -15.09 -17.12
N MET A 285 0.78 -15.25 -18.39
CA MET A 285 0.18 -14.19 -19.19
C MET A 285 -1.33 -14.38 -19.43
N GLU A 286 -1.93 -15.39 -18.83
CA GLU A 286 -3.37 -15.63 -18.82
C GLU A 286 -4.05 -14.77 -17.77
N ASN A 287 -4.62 -13.64 -18.17
CA ASN A 287 -5.34 -12.76 -17.26
C ASN A 287 -6.75 -13.28 -17.01
N ARG A 288 -7.04 -13.65 -15.76
CA ARG A 288 -8.34 -14.18 -15.31
C ARG A 288 -9.18 -13.13 -14.57
N ARG A 289 -8.85 -11.85 -14.76
CA ARG A 289 -9.52 -10.73 -14.10
C ARG A 289 -10.27 -9.86 -15.09
N SER A 290 -9.59 -9.38 -16.11
CA SER A 290 -10.05 -8.30 -16.97
C SER A 290 -10.44 -8.82 -18.35
N VAL A 291 -11.47 -8.21 -18.93
CA VAL A 291 -11.82 -8.41 -20.35
C VAL A 291 -10.72 -7.89 -21.28
N GLN A 292 -10.62 -8.45 -22.50
CA GLN A 292 -9.50 -8.20 -23.41
C GLN A 292 -9.33 -6.73 -23.76
N ARG A 293 -10.41 -5.96 -23.96
CA ARG A 293 -10.32 -4.53 -24.30
C ARG A 293 -9.65 -3.68 -23.22
N ILE A 294 -9.80 -4.04 -21.92
CA ILE A 294 -9.10 -3.39 -20.83
C ILE A 294 -7.62 -3.78 -20.84
N ILE A 295 -7.33 -5.04 -21.12
CA ILE A 295 -5.97 -5.55 -21.28
C ILE A 295 -5.26 -4.81 -22.42
N ASP A 296 -5.91 -4.65 -23.57
CA ASP A 296 -5.37 -3.95 -24.73
C ASP A 296 -5.05 -2.48 -24.40
N PHE A 297 -5.88 -1.84 -23.58
CA PHE A 297 -5.64 -0.47 -23.12
C PHE A 297 -4.34 -0.37 -22.31
N TYR A 298 -4.22 -1.11 -21.21
CA TYR A 298 -3.05 -0.97 -20.34
C TYR A 298 -1.80 -1.67 -20.93
N SER A 299 -1.94 -2.60 -21.84
CA SER A 299 -0.81 -3.24 -22.53
C SER A 299 0.02 -2.28 -23.38
N ARG A 300 -0.51 -1.12 -23.74
CA ARG A 300 0.26 -0.04 -24.38
C ARG A 300 1.31 0.57 -23.46
N LEU A 301 1.17 0.42 -22.15
CA LEU A 301 2.04 0.96 -21.12
C LEU A 301 3.17 0.00 -20.72
N LYS A 302 3.25 -1.19 -21.33
CA LYS A 302 4.30 -2.17 -21.08
C LYS A 302 5.53 -1.93 -21.97
N PRO A 303 6.72 -2.49 -21.62
CA PRO A 303 7.91 -2.42 -22.46
C PRO A 303 7.69 -3.08 -23.83
N ILE A 304 8.37 -2.59 -24.86
CA ILE A 304 8.45 -3.28 -26.14
C ILE A 304 9.06 -4.67 -25.91
N GLY A 305 8.48 -5.70 -26.54
CA GLY A 305 8.93 -7.09 -26.36
C GLY A 305 8.38 -7.81 -25.13
N TYR A 306 7.63 -7.12 -24.26
CA TYR A 306 6.95 -7.79 -23.15
C TYR A 306 5.89 -8.77 -23.67
N PRO A 307 5.75 -9.97 -23.10
CA PRO A 307 4.82 -11.00 -23.57
C PRO A 307 3.37 -10.50 -23.69
N ASN A 308 2.63 -11.06 -24.64
CA ASN A 308 1.23 -10.72 -24.82
C ASN A 308 0.38 -11.24 -23.67
N ILE A 309 -0.49 -10.39 -23.15
CA ILE A 309 -1.45 -10.71 -22.10
C ILE A 309 -2.79 -11.04 -22.75
N VAL A 310 -3.38 -12.18 -22.41
CA VAL A 310 -4.64 -12.66 -22.97
C VAL A 310 -5.67 -12.83 -21.87
N SER A 311 -6.89 -12.35 -22.11
CA SER A 311 -8.03 -12.63 -21.23
C SER A 311 -8.36 -14.13 -21.29
N TYR A 312 -8.50 -14.76 -20.13
CA TYR A 312 -8.71 -16.20 -20.04
C TYR A 312 -9.83 -16.54 -19.06
N GLY A 313 -10.89 -17.16 -19.54
CA GLY A 313 -12.01 -17.60 -18.72
C GLY A 313 -12.77 -16.44 -18.05
N VAL A 314 -12.79 -15.27 -18.67
CA VAL A 314 -13.49 -14.07 -18.18
C VAL A 314 -14.74 -13.85 -19.05
N ASP A 315 -15.91 -13.82 -18.41
CA ASP A 315 -17.14 -13.44 -19.07
C ASP A 315 -17.09 -11.96 -19.45
N ASP A 316 -17.38 -11.65 -20.70
CA ASP A 316 -17.33 -10.27 -21.21
C ASP A 316 -18.74 -9.69 -21.34
N ALA A 317 -19.06 -8.70 -20.51
CA ALA A 317 -20.31 -7.94 -20.56
C ALA A 317 -20.41 -7.00 -21.79
N ASN A 318 -19.41 -7.01 -22.67
CA ASN A 318 -19.32 -6.20 -23.88
C ASN A 318 -19.47 -4.69 -23.63
N ILE A 319 -18.85 -4.18 -22.56
CA ILE A 319 -18.88 -2.77 -22.17
C ILE A 319 -17.63 -2.08 -22.73
N GLN A 320 -17.79 -1.04 -23.54
CA GLN A 320 -16.68 -0.26 -24.08
C GLN A 320 -15.92 0.48 -22.95
N ILE A 321 -14.67 0.84 -23.23
CA ILE A 321 -13.92 1.78 -22.38
C ILE A 321 -14.59 3.15 -22.46
N GLU A 322 -14.90 3.76 -21.32
CA GLU A 322 -15.56 5.05 -21.25
C GLU A 322 -14.58 6.19 -21.02
N ILE A 323 -14.67 7.21 -21.86
CA ILE A 323 -13.92 8.45 -21.68
C ILE A 323 -14.89 9.56 -21.29
N ILE A 324 -14.77 10.08 -20.07
CA ILE A 324 -15.62 11.15 -19.56
C ILE A 324 -14.81 12.46 -19.55
N ARG A 325 -15.31 13.48 -20.25
CA ARG A 325 -14.71 14.81 -20.26
C ARG A 325 -15.41 15.71 -19.23
N TYR A 326 -14.62 16.36 -18.36
CA TYR A 326 -15.14 17.25 -17.33
C TYR A 326 -14.47 18.63 -17.36
N ASP A 327 -15.16 19.68 -16.97
CA ASP A 327 -14.59 21.01 -16.81
C ASP A 327 -13.90 21.15 -15.45
N ASN A 328 -12.79 21.90 -15.38
CA ASN A 328 -12.05 22.11 -14.14
C ASN A 328 -12.97 22.62 -13.01
N GLY A 329 -12.91 21.94 -11.87
CA GLY A 329 -13.80 22.19 -10.72
C GLY A 329 -15.14 21.45 -10.80
N GLN A 330 -15.38 20.68 -11.85
CA GLN A 330 -16.57 19.85 -12.05
C GLN A 330 -16.24 18.34 -12.08
N GLU A 331 -15.19 17.94 -11.37
CA GLU A 331 -14.76 16.53 -11.27
C GLU A 331 -15.90 15.62 -10.79
N ARG A 332 -16.85 16.18 -10.00
CA ARG A 332 -18.05 15.47 -9.54
C ARG A 332 -18.92 14.95 -10.67
N MET A 333 -19.05 15.68 -11.77
CA MET A 333 -19.83 15.23 -12.92
C MET A 333 -19.29 13.92 -13.50
N ALA A 334 -17.97 13.78 -13.60
CA ALA A 334 -17.37 12.55 -14.08
C ALA A 334 -17.64 11.37 -13.14
N PHE A 335 -17.63 11.62 -11.84
CA PHE A 335 -17.98 10.64 -10.83
C PHE A 335 -19.45 10.19 -10.95
N ASP A 336 -20.39 11.16 -11.00
CA ASP A 336 -21.82 10.87 -11.07
C ASP A 336 -22.14 10.09 -12.36
N ARG A 337 -21.54 10.50 -13.49
CA ARG A 337 -21.70 9.77 -14.76
C ARG A 337 -21.15 8.34 -14.72
N PHE A 338 -19.99 8.14 -14.09
CA PHE A 338 -19.45 6.82 -13.85
C PHE A 338 -20.40 5.94 -13.03
N CYS A 339 -21.02 6.50 -11.98
CA CYS A 339 -22.00 5.79 -11.17
C CYS A 339 -23.22 5.37 -11.99
N GLU A 340 -23.78 6.28 -12.81
CA GLU A 340 -24.90 5.98 -13.72
C GLU A 340 -24.57 4.82 -14.67
N ILE A 341 -23.39 4.85 -15.28
CA ILE A 341 -22.94 3.76 -16.19
C ILE A 341 -22.86 2.44 -15.42
N CYS A 342 -22.24 2.46 -14.25
CA CYS A 342 -22.13 1.26 -13.42
C CYS A 342 -23.50 0.68 -13.01
N GLU A 343 -24.47 1.56 -12.70
CA GLU A 343 -25.84 1.14 -12.39
C GLU A 343 -26.55 0.54 -13.60
N GLY A 344 -26.38 1.15 -14.77
CA GLY A 344 -26.94 0.64 -16.01
C GLY A 344 -26.47 -0.78 -16.37
N TYR A 345 -25.25 -1.14 -16.01
CA TYR A 345 -24.67 -2.47 -16.21
C TYR A 345 -24.65 -3.35 -14.96
N ASN A 346 -25.28 -2.93 -13.86
CA ASN A 346 -25.32 -3.65 -12.58
C ASN A 346 -23.92 -4.03 -12.03
N LEU A 347 -22.93 -3.15 -12.21
CA LEU A 347 -21.57 -3.34 -11.68
C LEU A 347 -21.52 -2.89 -10.22
N LYS A 348 -21.32 -3.85 -9.32
CA LYS A 348 -21.44 -3.63 -7.87
C LYS A 348 -20.16 -3.12 -7.23
N SER A 349 -19.02 -3.72 -7.54
CA SER A 349 -17.73 -3.30 -6.97
C SER A 349 -17.11 -2.20 -7.83
N ARG A 350 -16.93 -1.02 -7.23
CA ARG A 350 -16.51 0.20 -7.95
C ARG A 350 -15.33 0.86 -7.23
N LEU A 351 -14.40 1.42 -7.97
CA LEU A 351 -13.20 2.04 -7.43
C LEU A 351 -12.86 3.31 -8.20
N VAL A 352 -12.61 4.40 -7.48
CA VAL A 352 -12.13 5.66 -8.05
C VAL A 352 -10.66 5.85 -7.69
N LEU A 353 -9.83 6.10 -8.67
CA LEU A 353 -8.39 6.17 -8.53
C LEU A 353 -7.82 7.54 -8.90
N VAL A 354 -6.96 8.03 -8.03
CA VAL A 354 -6.19 9.27 -8.23
C VAL A 354 -4.72 9.06 -7.88
N ARG A 355 -3.85 9.94 -8.37
CA ARG A 355 -2.41 9.88 -8.06
C ARG A 355 -2.09 10.30 -6.63
N GLY A 356 -2.63 11.42 -6.18
CA GLY A 356 -2.20 12.09 -4.96
C GLY A 356 -3.30 12.27 -3.91
N LYS A 357 -2.86 12.51 -2.67
CA LYS A 357 -3.78 12.79 -1.55
C LYS A 357 -4.56 14.08 -1.75
N THR A 358 -3.99 15.09 -2.44
CA THR A 358 -4.67 16.34 -2.76
C THR A 358 -5.88 16.12 -3.67
N ASP A 359 -5.74 15.27 -4.69
CA ASP A 359 -6.85 14.90 -5.57
C ASP A 359 -7.88 14.06 -4.82
N LEU A 360 -7.41 13.13 -3.97
CA LEU A 360 -8.28 12.35 -3.10
C LEU A 360 -9.12 13.25 -2.17
N THR A 361 -8.51 14.32 -1.61
CA THR A 361 -9.23 15.28 -0.76
C THR A 361 -10.31 16.03 -1.54
N LYS A 362 -10.03 16.41 -2.80
CA LYS A 362 -11.04 17.04 -3.68
C LYS A 362 -12.20 16.08 -3.95
N LEU A 363 -11.91 14.82 -4.24
CA LEU A 363 -12.94 13.81 -4.47
C LEU A 363 -13.66 13.37 -3.19
N ALA A 364 -12.98 13.35 -2.04
CA ALA A 364 -13.60 13.09 -0.74
C ALA A 364 -14.59 14.20 -0.34
N ALA A 365 -14.39 15.43 -0.83
CA ALA A 365 -15.36 16.51 -0.69
C ALA A 365 -16.68 16.23 -1.45
N PHE A 366 -16.73 15.20 -2.29
CA PHE A 366 -17.95 14.74 -2.97
C PHE A 366 -18.87 13.87 -2.08
N ARG A 367 -18.37 13.26 -1.01
CA ARG A 367 -19.23 13.02 0.13
C ARG A 367 -19.64 14.39 0.61
N THR A 368 -20.92 14.64 0.79
CA THR A 368 -21.43 15.85 1.43
C THR A 368 -20.85 15.92 2.84
N SER A 369 -19.58 16.20 2.95
CA SER A 369 -18.86 16.28 4.20
C SER A 369 -19.17 17.63 4.81
N ILE A 370 -20.40 17.74 5.31
CA ILE A 370 -20.63 18.78 6.27
C ILE A 370 -19.68 18.55 7.42
N LYS A 371 -18.99 19.60 7.84
CA LYS A 371 -18.16 19.57 9.04
C LYS A 371 -18.84 20.41 10.13
N PRO A 372 -19.94 19.89 10.74
CA PRO A 372 -20.69 20.66 11.71
C PRO A 372 -19.97 20.85 13.04
N TRP A 373 -19.10 19.92 13.42
CA TRP A 373 -18.29 20.03 14.64
C TRP A 373 -17.00 20.81 14.42
N LYS A 374 -16.50 21.44 15.48
CA LYS A 374 -15.17 22.07 15.49
C LYS A 374 -14.06 21.03 15.68
N SER A 375 -14.32 20.03 16.53
CA SER A 375 -13.41 18.92 16.82
C SER A 375 -13.48 17.86 15.73
N GLU A 376 -12.37 17.15 15.49
CA GLU A 376 -12.30 15.99 14.58
C GLU A 376 -12.80 14.68 15.25
N ILE A 377 -12.99 14.66 16.57
CA ILE A 377 -13.36 13.46 17.32
C ILE A 377 -14.69 12.85 16.88
N PRO A 378 -15.81 13.63 16.76
CA PRO A 378 -17.08 13.06 16.31
C PRO A 378 -17.00 12.36 14.95
N TYR A 379 -16.21 12.90 14.02
CA TYR A 379 -16.01 12.27 12.70
C TYR A 379 -15.28 10.94 12.83
N ARG A 380 -14.25 10.86 13.67
CA ARG A 380 -13.50 9.62 13.90
C ARG A 380 -14.35 8.55 14.58
N ILE A 381 -15.26 8.95 15.46
CA ILE A 381 -16.23 8.06 16.12
C ILE A 381 -17.19 7.47 15.07
N ILE A 382 -17.79 8.32 14.23
CA ILE A 382 -18.66 7.88 13.15
C ILE A 382 -17.93 6.93 12.20
N ASP A 383 -16.70 7.23 11.84
CA ASP A 383 -15.87 6.33 11.03
C ASP A 383 -15.63 4.96 11.71
N ALA A 384 -15.40 4.93 13.03
CA ALA A 384 -15.23 3.68 13.77
C ALA A 384 -16.52 2.85 13.79
N GLU A 385 -17.68 3.51 13.97
CA GLU A 385 -18.99 2.89 13.90
C GLU A 385 -19.28 2.30 12.51
N LEU A 386 -19.01 3.05 11.44
CA LEU A 386 -19.18 2.58 10.07
C LEU A 386 -18.29 1.38 9.75
N LEU A 387 -17.05 1.36 10.21
CA LEU A 387 -16.15 0.20 10.09
C LEU A 387 -16.71 -1.01 10.83
N PHE A 388 -17.26 -0.80 12.02
CA PHE A 388 -17.86 -1.86 12.82
C PHE A 388 -19.09 -2.48 12.13
N VAL A 389 -19.98 -1.64 11.60
CA VAL A 389 -21.15 -2.07 10.80
C VAL A 389 -20.73 -2.83 9.53
N GLN A 390 -19.62 -2.45 8.90
CA GLN A 390 -19.03 -3.14 7.74
C GLN A 390 -18.31 -4.46 8.09
N ASN A 391 -18.40 -4.93 9.33
CA ASN A 391 -17.70 -6.10 9.84
C ASN A 391 -16.16 -6.04 9.77
N LYS A 392 -15.60 -4.83 9.68
CA LYS A 392 -14.15 -4.55 9.75
C LYS A 392 -13.72 -4.34 11.21
N ILE A 393 -13.93 -5.39 12.01
CA ILE A 393 -13.85 -5.31 13.48
C ILE A 393 -12.47 -4.84 13.96
N LYS A 394 -11.39 -5.36 13.38
CA LYS A 394 -10.01 -5.00 13.76
C LYS A 394 -9.76 -3.50 13.56
N GLU A 395 -10.09 -2.98 12.38
CA GLU A 395 -9.91 -1.56 12.05
C GLU A 395 -10.77 -0.65 12.94
N ALA A 396 -11.99 -1.09 13.26
CA ALA A 396 -12.88 -0.36 14.16
C ALA A 396 -12.31 -0.30 15.59
N LEU A 397 -11.78 -1.42 16.11
CA LEU A 397 -11.14 -1.48 17.42
C LEU A 397 -9.88 -0.61 17.49
N GLU A 398 -9.01 -0.66 16.49
CA GLU A 398 -7.81 0.18 16.42
C GLU A 398 -8.19 1.66 16.45
N LYS A 399 -9.17 2.06 15.63
CA LYS A 399 -9.63 3.45 15.57
C LYS A 399 -10.27 3.90 16.88
N MET A 400 -11.10 3.06 17.49
CA MET A 400 -11.73 3.35 18.76
C MET A 400 -10.73 3.42 19.90
N GLY A 401 -9.71 2.56 19.91
CA GLY A 401 -8.60 2.60 20.85
C GLY A 401 -7.87 3.94 20.84
N TRP A 402 -7.56 4.47 19.65
CA TRP A 402 -6.96 5.79 19.48
C TRP A 402 -7.86 6.92 20.00
N ILE A 403 -9.17 6.85 19.74
CA ILE A 403 -10.15 7.82 20.25
C ILE A 403 -10.16 7.80 21.79
N CYS A 404 -10.20 6.62 22.39
CA CYS A 404 -10.17 6.48 23.85
C CYS A 404 -8.88 7.06 24.46
N ALA A 405 -7.71 6.75 23.87
CA ALA A 405 -6.44 7.30 24.32
C ALA A 405 -6.42 8.84 24.21
N TYR A 406 -6.92 9.39 23.11
CA TYR A 406 -7.01 10.84 22.91
C TYR A 406 -7.93 11.52 23.94
N LEU A 407 -9.07 10.91 24.25
CA LEU A 407 -10.02 11.46 25.24
C LEU A 407 -9.48 11.40 26.68
N ILE A 408 -8.56 10.48 26.95
CA ILE A 408 -7.93 10.34 28.29
C ILE A 408 -6.77 11.33 28.46
N TYR A 409 -5.92 11.50 27.45
CA TYR A 409 -4.67 12.27 27.56
C TYR A 409 -4.73 13.67 26.97
N GLY A 410 -5.60 13.92 25.99
CA GLY A 410 -5.73 15.22 25.33
C GLY A 410 -4.69 15.50 24.24
N ASP A 411 -4.78 16.69 23.63
CA ASP A 411 -3.83 17.16 22.63
C ASP A 411 -2.42 17.33 23.21
N GLY A 412 -1.40 16.99 22.43
CA GLY A 412 0.01 17.16 22.81
C GLY A 412 0.62 15.98 23.58
N HIS A 413 -0.15 14.99 23.99
CA HIS A 413 0.30 13.82 24.75
C HIS A 413 0.42 12.54 23.90
N PHE A 414 0.98 12.68 22.69
CA PHE A 414 1.05 11.57 21.73
C PHE A 414 1.87 10.38 22.24
N SER A 415 2.93 10.63 22.99
CA SER A 415 3.79 9.59 23.59
C SER A 415 3.05 8.75 24.61
N GLU A 416 2.29 9.42 25.50
CA GLU A 416 1.47 8.78 26.53
C GLU A 416 0.34 7.97 25.92
N MET A 417 -0.33 8.52 24.91
CA MET A 417 -1.36 7.81 24.14
C MET A 417 -0.82 6.54 23.49
N LYS A 418 0.37 6.62 22.88
CA LYS A 418 1.03 5.48 22.23
C LYS A 418 1.44 4.41 23.26
N ASN A 419 2.01 4.81 24.39
CA ASN A 419 2.36 3.90 25.48
C ASN A 419 1.11 3.21 26.04
N TYR A 420 0.04 3.96 26.27
CA TYR A 420 -1.24 3.41 26.71
C TYR A 420 -1.77 2.34 25.76
N LEU A 421 -1.73 2.60 24.45
CA LEU A 421 -2.17 1.64 23.44
C LEU A 421 -1.22 0.44 23.32
N LYS A 422 0.09 0.63 23.51
CA LYS A 422 1.07 -0.45 23.51
C LYS A 422 0.88 -1.40 24.68
N GLU A 423 0.60 -0.86 25.86
CA GLU A 423 0.40 -1.64 27.10
C GLU A 423 -0.96 -2.35 27.13
N ARG A 424 -2.02 -1.67 26.67
CA ARG A 424 -3.40 -2.16 26.79
C ARG A 424 -3.99 -2.70 25.49
N GLY A 425 -3.56 -2.21 24.33
CA GLY A 425 -4.19 -2.50 23.03
C GLY A 425 -4.26 -3.98 22.67
N ASN A 426 -3.37 -4.81 23.22
CA ASN A 426 -3.37 -6.26 23.04
C ASN A 426 -4.04 -7.03 24.19
N THR A 427 -4.56 -6.35 25.22
CA THR A 427 -5.25 -7.02 26.33
C THR A 427 -6.69 -7.35 25.97
N ILE A 428 -7.18 -8.48 26.46
CA ILE A 428 -8.54 -8.96 26.22
C ILE A 428 -9.54 -7.98 26.84
N GLU A 429 -9.27 -7.49 28.04
CA GLU A 429 -10.12 -6.58 28.79
C GLU A 429 -10.35 -5.26 28.04
N PHE A 430 -9.28 -4.69 27.47
CA PHE A 430 -9.36 -3.45 26.69
C PHE A 430 -10.17 -3.66 25.42
N ASN A 431 -9.92 -4.74 24.70
CA ASN A 431 -10.67 -5.05 23.48
C ASN A 431 -12.16 -5.34 23.76
N ILE A 432 -12.49 -5.99 24.89
CA ILE A 432 -13.87 -6.17 25.33
C ILE A 432 -14.53 -4.81 25.66
N MET A 433 -13.81 -3.92 26.32
CA MET A 433 -14.30 -2.55 26.59
C MET A 433 -14.59 -1.80 25.28
N LEU A 434 -13.67 -1.81 24.32
CA LEU A 434 -13.86 -1.18 23.02
C LEU A 434 -15.05 -1.77 22.24
N LEU A 435 -15.20 -3.10 22.26
CA LEU A 435 -16.34 -3.79 21.65
C LEU A 435 -17.67 -3.40 22.29
N LYS A 436 -17.71 -3.27 23.63
CA LYS A 436 -18.90 -2.80 24.34
C LYS A 436 -19.26 -1.36 23.92
N LEU A 437 -18.27 -0.47 23.84
CA LEU A 437 -18.49 0.89 23.37
C LEU A 437 -19.05 0.90 21.93
N LEU A 438 -18.42 0.17 21.00
CA LEU A 438 -18.86 0.08 19.61
C LEU A 438 -20.29 -0.47 19.49
N LYS A 439 -20.64 -1.50 20.24
CA LYS A 439 -22.00 -2.09 20.25
C LYS A 439 -23.05 -1.20 20.87
N SER A 440 -22.66 -0.29 21.77
CA SER A 440 -23.57 0.58 22.51
C SER A 440 -23.65 1.99 21.90
N MET A 441 -23.03 2.21 20.75
CA MET A 441 -23.10 3.52 20.07
C MET A 441 -24.54 3.91 19.74
N PRO A 442 -24.92 5.19 19.94
CA PRO A 442 -26.22 5.67 19.53
C PRO A 442 -26.35 5.62 18.01
N PRO A 443 -27.49 5.13 17.46
CA PRO A 443 -27.64 4.95 16.03
C PRO A 443 -27.57 6.29 15.28
N LEU A 444 -26.95 6.29 14.10
CA LEU A 444 -26.80 7.48 13.25
C LEU A 444 -28.13 8.05 12.76
N SER A 445 -29.24 7.32 12.90
CA SER A 445 -30.60 7.81 12.62
C SER A 445 -31.09 8.87 13.62
N LEU A 446 -30.40 9.08 14.73
CA LEU A 446 -30.70 10.18 15.65
C LEU A 446 -30.32 11.54 15.05
N SER A 447 -31.01 12.59 15.49
CA SER A 447 -30.60 13.96 15.15
C SER A 447 -29.21 14.27 15.72
N PHE A 448 -28.46 15.18 15.06
CA PHE A 448 -27.14 15.59 15.53
C PHE A 448 -27.12 15.96 17.04
N ASN A 449 -28.09 16.68 17.52
CA ASN A 449 -28.16 17.04 18.94
C ASN A 449 -28.31 15.84 19.86
N ARG A 450 -29.21 14.91 19.53
CA ARG A 450 -29.45 13.69 20.33
C ARG A 450 -28.28 12.73 20.24
N TRP A 451 -27.71 12.59 19.07
CA TRP A 451 -26.53 11.75 18.86
C TRP A 451 -25.34 12.26 19.69
N ASP A 452 -25.06 13.56 19.63
CA ASP A 452 -24.02 14.23 20.40
C ASP A 452 -24.16 14.01 21.90
N GLU A 453 -25.37 14.22 22.45
CA GLU A 453 -25.64 14.03 23.86
C GLU A 453 -25.47 12.57 24.29
N SER A 454 -26.06 11.64 23.55
CA SER A 454 -25.98 10.21 23.83
C SER A 454 -24.55 9.68 23.73
N MET A 455 -23.78 10.12 22.72
CA MET A 455 -22.41 9.72 22.51
C MET A 455 -21.48 10.23 23.62
N ARG A 456 -21.64 11.51 24.03
CA ARG A 456 -20.88 12.04 25.17
C ARG A 456 -21.15 11.27 26.45
N LEU A 457 -22.41 10.94 26.72
CA LEU A 457 -22.80 10.15 27.89
C LEU A 457 -22.17 8.74 27.86
N LEU A 458 -22.23 8.07 26.70
CA LEU A 458 -21.64 6.75 26.49
C LEU A 458 -20.11 6.77 26.77
N LEU A 459 -19.40 7.72 26.20
CA LEU A 459 -17.95 7.82 26.33
C LEU A 459 -17.52 8.20 27.75
N ARG A 460 -18.24 9.15 28.39
CA ARG A 460 -17.96 9.52 29.79
C ARG A 460 -18.12 8.33 30.74
N ASN A 461 -19.21 7.60 30.61
CA ASN A 461 -19.47 6.43 31.44
C ASN A 461 -18.51 5.27 31.16
N GLY A 462 -18.23 5.03 29.86
CA GLY A 462 -17.36 3.92 29.43
C GLY A 462 -15.88 4.12 29.75
N LEU A 463 -15.41 5.37 29.83
CA LEU A 463 -14.02 5.72 30.09
C LEU A 463 -13.79 6.35 31.47
N ASN A 464 -14.84 6.51 32.30
CA ASN A 464 -14.80 7.19 33.59
C ASN A 464 -14.23 8.64 33.52
N ILE A 465 -14.57 9.37 32.44
CA ILE A 465 -14.13 10.74 32.23
C ILE A 465 -15.09 11.68 32.96
N THR A 466 -14.56 12.54 33.83
CA THR A 466 -15.34 13.53 34.58
C THR A 466 -15.51 14.85 33.86
N GLU A 467 -14.59 15.17 32.95
CA GLU A 467 -14.62 16.39 32.15
C GLU A 467 -15.67 16.32 31.03
N ASP A 468 -16.15 17.50 30.58
CA ASP A 468 -17.09 17.56 29.48
C ASP A 468 -16.35 17.41 28.14
N LEU A 469 -16.83 16.50 27.31
CA LEU A 469 -16.25 16.22 26.00
C LEU A 469 -16.60 17.33 25.00
N ASP A 470 -15.58 17.93 24.40
CA ASP A 470 -15.77 19.05 23.46
C ASP A 470 -16.23 18.60 22.06
N PHE A 471 -17.55 18.36 21.92
CA PHE A 471 -18.20 18.14 20.62
C PHE A 471 -18.89 19.44 20.14
N LYS A 472 -18.21 20.59 20.26
CA LYS A 472 -18.79 21.89 19.91
C LYS A 472 -19.15 21.98 18.44
N PHE A 473 -20.42 22.26 18.19
CA PHE A 473 -20.94 22.61 16.89
C PHE A 473 -20.42 23.98 16.45
N LYS A 474 -20.15 24.13 15.14
CA LYS A 474 -19.86 25.44 14.54
C LYS A 474 -21.08 26.34 14.63
N GLN A 475 -20.88 27.62 14.88
CA GLN A 475 -21.96 28.60 14.92
C GLN A 475 -22.50 28.95 13.52
N ARG A 476 -21.63 28.91 12.52
CA ARG A 476 -21.96 29.22 11.11
C ARG A 476 -21.24 28.26 10.17
N MET A 477 -21.94 27.89 9.09
CA MET A 477 -21.37 27.09 7.98
C MET A 477 -22.03 27.57 6.68
N LYS A 478 -21.18 27.86 5.64
CA LYS A 478 -21.68 28.43 4.37
C LYS A 478 -22.67 27.45 3.71
N GLY A 479 -23.85 27.95 3.35
CA GLY A 479 -24.88 27.15 2.70
C GLY A 479 -25.80 26.34 3.64
N TYR A 480 -25.62 26.42 4.97
CA TYR A 480 -26.41 25.64 5.93
C TYR A 480 -27.04 26.51 7.03
N ASN A 481 -28.30 26.22 7.33
CA ASN A 481 -28.94 26.71 8.53
C ASN A 481 -28.62 25.78 9.70
N MET A 482 -27.77 26.22 10.63
CA MET A 482 -27.23 25.38 11.70
C MET A 482 -28.33 24.88 12.67
N ASN A 483 -29.37 25.64 12.91
CA ASN A 483 -30.49 25.20 13.77
C ASN A 483 -31.30 24.09 13.10
N ARG A 484 -31.53 24.19 11.80
CA ARG A 484 -32.20 23.13 11.03
C ARG A 484 -31.31 21.89 10.95
N LEU A 485 -30.00 22.06 10.72
CA LEU A 485 -29.03 20.96 10.64
C LEU A 485 -28.98 20.12 11.92
N ARG A 486 -28.95 20.77 13.09
CA ARG A 486 -28.92 20.09 14.39
C ARG A 486 -30.09 19.14 14.64
N ASN A 487 -31.23 19.40 14.00
CA ASN A 487 -32.43 18.57 14.10
C ASN A 487 -32.53 17.49 12.99
N GLN A 488 -31.62 17.47 12.04
CA GLN A 488 -31.54 16.43 11.02
C GLN A 488 -30.79 15.23 11.56
N SER A 489 -31.06 14.01 11.02
CA SER A 489 -30.37 12.79 11.40
C SER A 489 -28.94 12.78 10.89
N VAL A 490 -28.05 12.17 11.66
CA VAL A 490 -26.62 12.06 11.33
C VAL A 490 -26.41 11.22 10.07
N ASP A 491 -27.20 10.15 9.90
CA ASP A 491 -27.11 9.25 8.74
C ASP A 491 -27.44 9.94 7.40
N THR A 492 -28.25 11.00 7.40
CA THR A 492 -28.47 11.83 6.20
C THR A 492 -27.15 12.35 5.60
N TYR A 493 -26.13 12.54 6.41
CA TYR A 493 -24.84 13.12 6.00
C TYR A 493 -23.65 12.17 6.15
N PHE A 494 -23.75 11.15 7.01
CA PHE A 494 -22.64 10.25 7.35
C PHE A 494 -22.98 8.76 7.26
N GLY A 495 -24.25 8.39 7.27
CA GLY A 495 -24.71 7.03 7.56
C GLY A 495 -25.18 6.20 6.37
N GLN A 496 -25.10 6.68 5.15
CA GLN A 496 -25.42 5.82 4.00
C GLN A 496 -24.28 4.84 3.75
N VAL A 497 -24.32 3.70 4.43
CA VAL A 497 -23.72 2.46 3.95
C VAL A 497 -24.63 1.94 2.85
N GLU A 498 -24.62 2.59 1.70
CA GLU A 498 -25.14 1.96 0.49
C GLU A 498 -24.23 0.76 0.21
N GLU A 499 -24.79 -0.39 -0.09
CA GLU A 499 -24.05 -1.58 -0.61
C GLU A 499 -23.20 -1.25 -1.85
N ASN A 500 -23.32 -0.05 -2.37
CA ASN A 500 -22.68 0.53 -3.54
C ASN A 500 -21.69 1.67 -3.22
N VAL A 501 -20.99 1.67 -2.07
CA VAL A 501 -20.01 2.72 -1.77
C VAL A 501 -18.85 2.67 -2.73
N VAL A 502 -18.79 3.65 -3.62
CA VAL A 502 -17.63 3.86 -4.50
C VAL A 502 -16.47 4.36 -3.65
N THR A 503 -15.45 3.54 -3.48
CA THR A 503 -14.28 3.89 -2.67
C THR A 503 -13.29 4.70 -3.51
N ALA A 504 -13.00 5.94 -3.10
CA ALA A 504 -11.92 6.72 -3.70
C ALA A 504 -10.60 6.43 -2.97
N GLN A 505 -9.55 6.11 -3.72
CA GLN A 505 -8.22 5.80 -3.17
C GLN A 505 -7.11 6.32 -4.09
N THR A 506 -5.89 6.36 -3.54
CA THR A 506 -4.71 6.54 -4.38
C THR A 506 -4.37 5.25 -5.11
N ILE A 507 -3.74 5.36 -6.27
CA ILE A 507 -3.32 4.19 -7.07
C ILE A 507 -2.43 3.24 -6.25
N HIS A 508 -1.55 3.79 -5.39
CA HIS A 508 -0.67 2.99 -4.53
C HIS A 508 -1.44 2.12 -3.53
N SER A 509 -2.49 2.68 -2.90
CA SER A 509 -3.30 1.93 -1.93
C SER A 509 -4.21 0.90 -2.59
N ALA A 510 -4.49 1.06 -3.89
CA ALA A 510 -5.31 0.15 -4.66
C ALA A 510 -4.54 -1.06 -5.23
N LYS A 511 -3.21 -1.13 -5.03
CA LYS A 511 -2.41 -2.29 -5.45
C LYS A 511 -2.97 -3.57 -4.79
N GLY A 512 -3.19 -4.62 -5.58
CA GLY A 512 -3.86 -5.86 -5.14
C GLY A 512 -5.40 -5.85 -5.28
N ALA A 513 -6.05 -4.70 -5.40
CA ALA A 513 -7.51 -4.64 -5.57
C ALA A 513 -7.98 -5.27 -6.90
N SER A 514 -9.24 -5.75 -6.90
CA SER A 514 -9.92 -6.29 -8.09
C SER A 514 -11.40 -5.97 -7.98
N VAL A 515 -11.90 -5.12 -8.88
CA VAL A 515 -13.27 -4.57 -8.85
C VAL A 515 -13.91 -4.63 -10.24
N ASP A 516 -15.24 -4.61 -10.31
CA ASP A 516 -15.94 -4.68 -11.58
C ASP A 516 -15.68 -3.45 -12.45
N ALA A 517 -15.63 -2.26 -11.83
CA ALA A 517 -15.46 -0.98 -12.52
C ALA A 517 -14.40 -0.07 -11.86
N VAL A 518 -13.60 0.59 -12.68
CA VAL A 518 -12.61 1.58 -12.24
C VAL A 518 -12.84 2.90 -12.94
N LEU A 519 -12.82 4.00 -12.19
CA LEU A 519 -12.71 5.37 -12.69
C LEU A 519 -11.32 5.91 -12.36
N LEU A 520 -10.54 6.25 -13.39
CA LEU A 520 -9.22 6.86 -13.25
C LEU A 520 -9.24 8.32 -13.69
N TYR A 521 -8.83 9.23 -12.80
CA TYR A 521 -8.66 10.64 -13.15
C TYR A 521 -7.27 10.92 -13.68
N LEU A 522 -7.21 11.54 -14.88
CA LEU A 522 -6.00 12.05 -15.49
C LEU A 522 -6.09 13.57 -15.65
N HIS A 523 -4.94 14.25 -15.50
CA HIS A 523 -4.85 15.70 -15.70
C HIS A 523 -4.53 16.05 -17.16
N ASP A 524 -4.67 17.33 -17.52
CA ASP A 524 -4.30 17.87 -18.84
C ASP A 524 -2.81 18.24 -18.92
N ARG A 525 -2.15 18.46 -17.77
CA ARG A 525 -0.74 18.89 -17.67
C ARG A 525 0.09 17.88 -16.92
N SER A 526 1.28 17.62 -17.43
CA SER A 526 2.27 16.77 -16.77
C SER A 526 2.95 17.54 -15.62
N GLY A 527 3.20 16.85 -14.51
CA GLY A 527 3.91 17.36 -13.34
C GLY A 527 4.54 16.22 -12.56
N ALA A 528 5.49 16.47 -11.67
CA ALA A 528 6.21 15.42 -10.93
C ALA A 528 5.26 14.52 -10.11
N GLN A 529 4.22 15.12 -9.51
CA GLN A 529 3.24 14.43 -8.65
C GLN A 529 1.88 14.22 -9.33
N VAL A 530 1.82 14.28 -10.67
CA VAL A 530 0.57 14.24 -11.45
C VAL A 530 0.69 13.20 -12.54
N ILE A 531 -0.35 12.40 -12.76
CA ILE A 531 -0.54 11.60 -13.95
C ILE A 531 -1.48 12.34 -14.92
N SER A 532 -1.13 12.37 -16.19
CA SER A 532 -1.85 13.15 -17.18
C SER A 532 -2.23 12.32 -18.39
N PHE A 533 -3.15 12.86 -19.20
CA PHE A 533 -3.49 12.27 -20.49
C PHE A 533 -2.27 12.15 -21.42
N ASN A 534 -1.30 13.06 -21.29
CA ASN A 534 -0.07 13.02 -22.09
C ASN A 534 0.86 11.85 -21.72
N ASP A 535 0.71 11.28 -20.52
CA ASP A 535 1.47 10.10 -20.10
C ASP A 535 0.95 8.78 -20.72
N LEU A 536 -0.20 8.81 -21.44
CA LEU A 536 -0.64 7.69 -22.27
C LEU A 536 0.20 7.60 -23.54
N PRO A 537 0.59 6.40 -24.01
CA PRO A 537 1.34 6.24 -25.27
C PRO A 537 0.49 6.51 -26.50
N ASP A 538 1.14 6.97 -27.58
CA ASP A 538 0.50 7.27 -28.87
C ASP A 538 0.38 6.02 -29.77
N ASN A 539 0.98 4.90 -29.40
CA ASN A 539 1.00 3.68 -30.19
C ASN A 539 0.60 2.44 -29.36
N SER A 540 0.32 1.33 -30.05
CA SER A 540 -0.07 0.06 -29.46
C SER A 540 1.11 -0.87 -29.12
N ASN A 541 2.35 -0.54 -29.55
CA ASN A 541 3.48 -1.49 -29.54
C ASN A 541 4.25 -1.52 -28.21
N GLY A 542 3.81 -0.77 -27.21
CA GLY A 542 4.53 -0.59 -25.96
C GLY A 542 5.49 0.59 -25.97
N LEU A 543 6.21 0.78 -24.88
CA LEU A 543 7.11 1.91 -24.63
C LEU A 543 8.57 1.47 -24.65
N ALA A 544 9.44 2.25 -25.28
CA ALA A 544 10.89 2.02 -25.25
C ALA A 544 11.46 2.27 -23.84
N GLU A 545 10.88 3.22 -23.09
CA GLU A 545 11.25 3.56 -21.73
C GLU A 545 10.01 3.63 -20.84
N ILE A 546 10.01 2.89 -19.74
CA ILE A 546 8.92 2.86 -18.76
C ILE A 546 9.25 3.77 -17.58
N LYS A 547 8.43 4.80 -17.38
CA LYS A 547 8.51 5.72 -16.23
C LYS A 547 7.54 5.29 -15.13
N GLU A 548 7.76 5.73 -13.88
CA GLU A 548 6.85 5.48 -12.75
C GLU A 548 5.40 5.80 -13.08
N LYS A 549 5.15 6.89 -13.81
CA LYS A 549 3.79 7.31 -14.22
C LYS A 549 3.09 6.28 -15.11
N HIS A 550 3.82 5.66 -16.03
CA HIS A 550 3.29 4.60 -16.89
C HIS A 550 2.88 3.39 -16.05
N ARG A 551 3.72 2.98 -15.10
CA ARG A 551 3.40 1.88 -14.17
C ARG A 551 2.20 2.20 -13.28
N LEU A 552 2.06 3.45 -12.82
CA LEU A 552 0.89 3.87 -12.04
C LEU A 552 -0.41 3.74 -12.84
N ILE A 553 -0.43 4.21 -14.10
CA ILE A 553 -1.60 4.08 -14.97
C ILE A 553 -1.86 2.59 -15.27
N TYR A 554 -0.83 1.80 -15.56
CA TYR A 554 -0.92 0.36 -15.78
C TYR A 554 -1.56 -0.35 -14.57
N VAL A 555 -1.08 -0.06 -13.36
CA VAL A 555 -1.64 -0.62 -12.11
C VAL A 555 -3.09 -0.21 -11.96
N ALA A 556 -3.43 1.07 -12.14
CA ALA A 556 -4.80 1.57 -12.00
C ALA A 556 -5.77 0.86 -12.94
N CYS A 557 -5.45 0.82 -14.24
CA CYS A 557 -6.32 0.22 -15.25
C CYS A 557 -6.47 -1.29 -15.07
N SER A 558 -5.41 -1.98 -14.63
CA SER A 558 -5.43 -3.43 -14.39
C SER A 558 -6.24 -3.87 -13.17
N ARG A 559 -6.87 -2.94 -12.43
CA ARG A 559 -7.78 -3.27 -11.31
C ARG A 559 -9.19 -3.61 -11.80
N ALA A 560 -9.59 -3.09 -12.96
CA ALA A 560 -10.92 -3.28 -13.53
C ALA A 560 -11.11 -4.66 -14.13
N LYS A 561 -12.31 -5.25 -13.91
CA LYS A 561 -12.73 -6.51 -14.55
C LYS A 561 -13.49 -6.25 -15.85
N GLN A 562 -14.54 -5.41 -15.80
CA GLN A 562 -15.52 -5.23 -16.87
C GLN A 562 -15.53 -3.82 -17.47
N LEU A 563 -15.39 -2.78 -16.64
CA LEU A 563 -15.48 -1.39 -17.06
C LEU A 563 -14.24 -0.60 -16.62
N LEU A 564 -13.58 0.01 -17.59
CA LEU A 564 -12.56 1.04 -17.38
C LEU A 564 -13.10 2.39 -17.85
N THR A 565 -13.14 3.35 -16.94
CA THR A 565 -13.53 4.72 -17.24
C THR A 565 -12.34 5.65 -17.00
N ILE A 566 -12.02 6.51 -17.95
CA ILE A 566 -10.97 7.52 -17.84
C ILE A 566 -11.63 8.90 -17.81
N ALA A 567 -11.49 9.62 -16.71
CA ALA A 567 -11.92 11.00 -16.59
C ALA A 567 -10.78 11.95 -16.96
N ILE A 568 -11.04 12.87 -17.90
CA ILE A 568 -10.05 13.83 -18.41
C ILE A 568 -10.64 15.23 -18.48
N PRO A 569 -9.83 16.30 -18.27
CA PRO A 569 -10.31 17.67 -18.45
C PRO A 569 -10.77 17.95 -19.88
N SER A 570 -11.80 18.79 -20.01
CA SER A 570 -12.39 19.17 -21.31
C SER A 570 -11.44 19.99 -22.21
N THR A 571 -10.33 20.49 -21.66
CA THR A 571 -9.20 21.08 -22.42
C THR A 571 -8.61 20.11 -23.43
N ILE A 572 -8.73 18.78 -23.18
CA ILE A 572 -8.35 17.73 -24.14
C ILE A 572 -9.49 17.55 -25.15
N THR A 573 -9.21 17.80 -26.42
CA THR A 573 -10.20 17.69 -27.48
C THR A 573 -10.48 16.24 -27.87
N GLU A 574 -11.66 15.98 -28.43
CA GLU A 574 -12.01 14.64 -28.94
C GLU A 574 -11.04 14.12 -30.00
N ASN A 575 -10.55 15.00 -30.86
CA ASN A 575 -9.57 14.63 -31.90
C ASN A 575 -8.25 14.16 -31.27
N GLN A 576 -7.79 14.80 -30.20
CA GLN A 576 -6.62 14.35 -29.43
C GLN A 576 -6.86 12.98 -28.81
N ILE A 577 -8.06 12.74 -28.23
CA ILE A 577 -8.44 11.46 -27.64
C ILE A 577 -8.44 10.37 -28.71
N ARG A 578 -9.14 10.59 -29.82
CA ARG A 578 -9.26 9.61 -30.93
C ARG A 578 -7.90 9.28 -31.54
N ARG A 579 -7.03 10.29 -31.70
CA ARG A 579 -5.66 10.08 -32.18
C ARG A 579 -4.85 9.22 -31.22
N LYS A 580 -4.90 9.54 -29.90
CA LYS A 580 -4.09 8.89 -28.86
C LYS A 580 -4.55 7.46 -28.58
N LEU A 581 -5.85 7.22 -28.62
CA LEU A 581 -6.47 5.92 -28.35
C LEU A 581 -6.83 5.16 -29.63
N ASN A 582 -6.24 5.52 -30.75
CA ASN A 582 -6.50 4.86 -32.04
C ASN A 582 -6.28 3.33 -31.92
N GLY A 583 -7.19 2.54 -32.51
CA GLY A 583 -7.18 1.07 -32.45
C GLY A 583 -7.71 0.47 -31.17
N LEU A 584 -8.24 1.26 -30.22
CA LEU A 584 -8.97 0.77 -29.06
C LEU A 584 -10.49 0.92 -29.25
N ASP A 585 -11.25 0.04 -28.62
CA ASP A 585 -12.70 0.12 -28.54
C ASP A 585 -13.12 0.97 -27.32
N PHE A 586 -13.53 2.22 -27.57
CA PHE A 586 -13.93 3.17 -26.54
C PHE A 586 -15.07 4.08 -26.98
N HIS A 587 -15.83 4.55 -26.00
CA HIS A 587 -16.88 5.54 -26.15
C HIS A 587 -16.47 6.86 -25.46
N ILE A 588 -16.78 8.01 -26.06
CA ILE A 588 -16.62 9.32 -25.43
C ILE A 588 -18.00 9.79 -24.99
N SER A 589 -18.23 9.80 -23.68
CA SER A 589 -19.46 10.33 -23.12
C SER A 589 -19.53 11.84 -23.40
N SER A 590 -20.55 12.24 -24.15
CA SER A 590 -20.87 13.65 -24.37
C SER A 590 -21.18 14.33 -23.03
N ARG A 591 -20.82 15.62 -22.88
CA ARG A 591 -21.21 16.46 -21.76
C ARG A 591 -22.69 16.19 -21.43
N GLY A 592 -22.99 15.84 -20.19
CA GLY A 592 -24.37 15.64 -19.78
C GLY A 592 -25.20 16.88 -20.15
N VAL A 593 -26.01 16.75 -21.15
CA VAL A 593 -27.13 17.68 -21.37
C VAL A 593 -27.99 17.48 -20.13
N GLN A 594 -28.09 18.51 -19.27
CA GLN A 594 -29.20 18.61 -18.33
C GLN A 594 -30.45 18.32 -19.16
N MET A 595 -31.09 17.18 -18.95
CA MET A 595 -32.48 17.02 -19.34
C MET A 595 -33.24 18.08 -18.54
N VAL A 596 -33.51 19.19 -19.17
CA VAL A 596 -34.57 20.07 -18.72
C VAL A 596 -35.83 19.24 -18.86
N LEU A 597 -36.26 18.64 -17.77
CA LEU A 597 -37.62 18.13 -17.63
C LEU A 597 -38.54 19.33 -17.82
N ASN A 598 -39.04 19.53 -19.04
CA ASN A 598 -40.22 20.33 -19.28
C ASN A 598 -41.39 19.55 -18.63
N LEU A 599 -41.75 19.99 -17.43
CA LEU A 599 -43.05 19.75 -16.82
C LEU A 599 -43.98 20.90 -17.19
#